data_54cb3b4ee99b1640e33d26c6a77cb5cd
#
_entry.id   54cb3b4ee99b1640e33d26c6a77cb5cd
#
_cell.length_a   1.000
_cell.length_b   1.000
_cell.length_c   1.000
_cell.angle_alpha   90.00
_cell.angle_beta   90.00
_cell.angle_gamma   90.00
#
_symmetry.space_group_name_H-M   'P 1'
#
loop_
_entity.id
_entity.type
_entity.pdbx_description
1 polymer ?
#
loop_
_entity_poly.entity_id
_entity_poly.type
_entity_poly.pdbx_seq_one_letter_code
_entity_poly.pdbx_strand_id
1 'polypeptide(L)'
;MIQHRKQGGVVLIVVLWIVFLLTILLVGFTNVAKVERDASLDIVQRATGRASVEAVLSYLAALENLGPETWNPVLGQVLIIPNLQSVGVRFRVIPEDSYVSLNGAEKETLQLLFSTLAPALDRPDLLAETIVARRAGDESAGVAAVPWNSVNELLLLDFVRPDAVQPVLGWLTADSEHEGVNERYAQPALIKALYPDRSESILATRGFQNDSASAQTSIPKSLSLRGPRAGDSRFRVQVEVDSGRLMRRLEATVTFDGAAGYRVVRWNEYNASFDLDERT
;
A
#
# COMPACT_ATOMS: atom_id res chain seq x y z
N MET A 1 53.47 67.79 22.36
CA MET A 1 52.40 67.67 21.33
C MET A 1 52.27 66.23 20.98
N ILE A 2 51.29 65.48 21.54
CA ILE A 2 51.09 64.03 21.26
C ILE A 2 50.08 63.95 20.14
N GLN A 3 50.52 63.46 18.94
CA GLN A 3 49.70 63.20 17.82
C GLN A 3 48.85 61.91 18.11
N HIS A 4 47.56 62.05 18.41
CA HIS A 4 46.64 60.99 18.42
C HIS A 4 46.40 60.54 16.95
N ARG A 5 47.11 59.51 16.52
CA ARG A 5 46.87 58.79 15.27
C ARG A 5 45.48 58.22 15.31
N LYS A 6 44.65 58.57 14.31
CA LYS A 6 43.31 58.05 14.12
C LYS A 6 43.35 56.55 13.80
N GLN A 7 43.30 55.69 14.85
CA GLN A 7 43.23 54.23 14.70
C GLN A 7 41.77 53.68 14.58
N GLY A 8 40.77 54.55 14.44
CA GLY A 8 39.37 54.18 14.47
C GLY A 8 38.90 53.30 13.31
N GLY A 9 39.59 53.33 12.14
CA GLY A 9 39.16 52.56 10.96
C GLY A 9 39.43 51.05 11.03
N VAL A 10 40.58 50.70 11.64
CA VAL A 10 40.99 49.26 11.77
C VAL A 10 40.09 48.52 12.73
N VAL A 11 39.74 49.16 13.85
CA VAL A 11 38.86 48.56 14.87
C VAL A 11 37.47 48.25 14.28
N LEU A 12 36.92 49.17 13.47
CA LEU A 12 35.63 48.98 12.83
C LEU A 12 35.64 47.77 11.85
N ILE A 13 36.71 47.62 11.09
CA ILE A 13 36.85 46.49 10.16
C ILE A 13 36.93 45.15 10.91
N VAL A 14 37.69 45.09 12.02
CA VAL A 14 37.81 43.88 12.85
C VAL A 14 36.45 43.51 13.45
N VAL A 15 35.72 44.49 13.99
CA VAL A 15 34.38 44.25 14.54
C VAL A 15 33.41 43.73 13.45
N LEU A 16 33.47 44.33 12.25
CA LEU A 16 32.64 43.88 11.11
C LEU A 16 32.94 42.41 10.73
N TRP A 17 34.22 42.04 10.71
CA TRP A 17 34.66 40.66 10.43
C TRP A 17 34.18 39.67 11.52
N ILE A 18 34.25 40.07 12.79
CA ILE A 18 33.79 39.24 13.90
C ILE A 18 32.26 39.04 13.80
N VAL A 19 31.49 40.09 13.55
CA VAL A 19 30.03 39.99 13.37
C VAL A 19 29.68 39.12 12.17
N PHE A 20 30.41 39.27 11.07
CA PHE A 20 30.20 38.44 9.88
C PHE A 20 30.47 36.96 10.16
N LEU A 21 31.58 36.61 10.82
CA LEU A 21 31.91 35.26 11.23
C LEU A 21 30.84 34.66 12.18
N LEU A 22 30.40 35.43 13.17
CA LEU A 22 29.35 35.03 14.10
C LEU A 22 28.01 34.77 13.36
N THR A 23 27.70 35.58 12.38
CA THR A 23 26.47 35.41 11.57
C THR A 23 26.54 34.12 10.77
N ILE A 24 27.67 33.81 10.10
CA ILE A 24 27.86 32.56 9.37
C ILE A 24 27.73 31.36 10.32
N LEU A 25 28.37 31.43 11.49
CA LEU A 25 28.32 30.35 12.46
C LEU A 25 26.92 30.13 13.02
N LEU A 26 26.16 31.20 13.27
CA LEU A 26 24.76 31.15 13.70
C LEU A 26 23.86 30.52 12.62
N VAL A 27 24.02 30.92 11.35
CA VAL A 27 23.29 30.33 10.24
C VAL A 27 23.60 28.84 10.07
N GLY A 28 24.89 28.46 10.18
CA GLY A 28 25.31 27.07 10.18
C GLY A 28 24.65 26.24 11.29
N PHE A 29 24.69 26.75 12.51
CA PHE A 29 24.12 26.09 13.68
C PHE A 29 22.59 25.95 13.57
N THR A 30 21.88 26.99 13.11
CA THR A 30 20.42 26.93 12.91
C THR A 30 20.01 25.93 11.84
N ASN A 31 20.80 25.78 10.78
CA ASN A 31 20.55 24.76 9.75
C ASN A 31 20.73 23.34 10.29
N VAL A 32 21.80 23.08 11.03
CA VAL A 32 22.05 21.79 11.68
C VAL A 32 20.92 21.45 12.66
N ALA A 33 20.55 22.38 13.53
CA ALA A 33 19.48 22.18 14.51
C ALA A 33 18.11 21.93 13.83
N LYS A 34 17.84 22.56 12.67
CA LYS A 34 16.65 22.31 11.88
C LYS A 34 16.64 20.89 11.29
N VAL A 35 17.75 20.45 10.70
CA VAL A 35 17.87 19.09 10.14
C VAL A 35 17.72 18.03 11.24
N GLU A 36 18.34 18.20 12.39
CA GLU A 36 18.22 17.28 13.53
C GLU A 36 16.78 17.22 14.05
N ARG A 37 16.11 18.36 14.14
CA ARG A 37 14.70 18.43 14.54
C ARG A 37 13.81 17.70 13.53
N ASP A 38 14.01 17.93 12.22
CA ASP A 38 13.20 17.32 11.17
C ASP A 38 13.42 15.79 11.16
N ALA A 39 14.66 15.33 11.33
CA ALA A 39 15.00 13.91 11.47
C ALA A 39 14.34 13.27 12.70
N SER A 40 14.37 13.95 13.85
CA SER A 40 13.73 13.46 15.08
C SER A 40 12.23 13.38 14.95
N LEU A 41 11.60 14.37 14.30
CA LEU A 41 10.16 14.35 14.01
C LEU A 41 9.78 13.20 13.08
N ASP A 42 10.59 12.90 12.05
CA ASP A 42 10.34 11.79 11.14
C ASP A 42 10.41 10.44 11.87
N ILE A 43 11.37 10.24 12.78
CA ILE A 43 11.46 9.02 13.60
C ILE A 43 10.20 8.85 14.47
N VAL A 44 9.78 9.91 15.16
CA VAL A 44 8.57 9.86 16.01
C VAL A 44 7.34 9.56 15.18
N GLN A 45 7.21 10.19 14.00
CA GLN A 45 6.08 9.96 13.12
C GLN A 45 6.06 8.52 12.55
N ARG A 46 7.22 7.95 12.22
CA ARG A 46 7.31 6.53 11.80
C ARG A 46 6.88 5.60 12.92
N ALA A 47 7.38 5.83 14.13
CA ALA A 47 7.01 5.03 15.29
C ALA A 47 5.50 5.12 15.59
N THR A 48 4.93 6.32 15.55
CA THR A 48 3.48 6.54 15.73
C THR A 48 2.68 5.85 14.62
N GLY A 49 3.10 6.00 13.36
CA GLY A 49 2.44 5.34 12.23
C GLY A 49 2.42 3.82 12.41
N ARG A 50 3.57 3.22 12.75
CA ARG A 50 3.66 1.78 12.98
C ARG A 50 2.81 1.31 14.16
N ALA A 51 2.86 2.01 15.27
CA ALA A 51 2.02 1.71 16.44
C ALA A 51 0.51 1.80 16.10
N SER A 52 0.12 2.76 15.26
CA SER A 52 -1.26 2.88 14.79
C SER A 52 -1.68 1.67 13.94
N VAL A 53 -0.82 1.19 13.04
CA VAL A 53 -1.10 -0.02 12.25
C VAL A 53 -1.18 -1.24 13.15
N GLU A 54 -0.27 -1.43 14.09
CA GLU A 54 -0.30 -2.55 15.05
C GLU A 54 -1.60 -2.53 15.90
N ALA A 55 -2.09 -1.34 16.28
CA ALA A 55 -3.36 -1.20 16.96
C ALA A 55 -4.55 -1.59 16.05
N VAL A 56 -4.54 -1.18 14.77
CA VAL A 56 -5.54 -1.60 13.77
C VAL A 56 -5.52 -3.12 13.60
N LEU A 57 -4.34 -3.72 13.45
CA LEU A 57 -4.20 -5.17 13.27
C LEU A 57 -4.70 -5.94 14.49
N SER A 58 -4.41 -5.47 15.70
CA SER A 58 -4.90 -6.06 16.95
C SER A 58 -6.44 -5.95 17.04
N TYR A 59 -7.00 -4.81 16.64
CA TYR A 59 -8.45 -4.62 16.57
C TYR A 59 -9.10 -5.57 15.57
N LEU A 60 -8.50 -5.71 14.37
CA LEU A 60 -8.99 -6.61 13.32
C LEU A 60 -8.92 -8.08 13.75
N ALA A 61 -7.85 -8.50 14.43
CA ALA A 61 -7.74 -9.85 14.97
C ALA A 61 -8.83 -10.13 16.03
N ALA A 62 -9.17 -9.13 16.83
CA ALA A 62 -10.27 -9.27 17.77
C ALA A 62 -11.64 -9.41 17.06
N LEU A 63 -11.87 -8.65 15.98
CA LEU A 63 -13.09 -8.76 15.18
C LEU A 63 -13.22 -10.11 14.46
N GLU A 64 -12.12 -10.61 13.91
CA GLU A 64 -12.09 -11.92 13.25
C GLU A 64 -12.45 -13.03 14.21
N ASN A 65 -11.94 -12.98 15.45
CA ASN A 65 -12.27 -13.92 16.52
C ASN A 65 -13.75 -13.90 16.94
N LEU A 66 -14.47 -12.79 16.72
CA LEU A 66 -15.91 -12.71 16.99
C LEU A 66 -16.77 -13.42 15.93
N GLY A 67 -16.16 -13.81 14.82
CA GLY A 67 -16.79 -14.62 13.78
C GLY A 67 -17.23 -13.84 12.53
N PRO A 68 -17.71 -14.58 11.51
CA PRO A 68 -17.98 -14.03 10.17
C PRO A 68 -19.01 -12.90 10.14
N GLU A 69 -19.97 -12.91 11.05
CA GLU A 69 -21.02 -11.87 11.11
C GLU A 69 -20.45 -10.50 11.47
N THR A 70 -19.38 -10.47 12.27
CA THR A 70 -18.68 -9.24 12.67
C THR A 70 -17.60 -8.87 11.67
N TRP A 71 -16.92 -9.87 11.09
CA TRP A 71 -15.79 -9.70 10.20
C TRP A 71 -16.18 -9.28 8.77
N ASN A 72 -17.17 -9.97 8.18
CA ASN A 72 -17.54 -9.73 6.77
C ASN A 72 -17.96 -8.28 6.47
N PRO A 73 -18.69 -7.57 7.33
CA PRO A 73 -19.03 -6.16 7.10
C PRO A 73 -17.84 -5.20 7.07
N VAL A 74 -16.70 -5.60 7.64
CA VAL A 74 -15.48 -4.78 7.70
C VAL A 74 -14.71 -4.84 6.39
N LEU A 75 -14.81 -5.94 5.65
CA LEU A 75 -14.05 -6.16 4.42
C LEU A 75 -14.45 -5.17 3.32
N GLY A 76 -13.46 -4.54 2.73
CA GLY A 76 -13.63 -3.56 1.65
C GLY A 76 -14.11 -2.18 2.12
N GLN A 77 -14.53 -2.02 3.37
CA GLN A 77 -15.03 -0.75 3.89
C GLN A 77 -13.90 0.11 4.45
N VAL A 78 -14.03 1.44 4.29
CA VAL A 78 -13.17 2.39 4.97
C VAL A 78 -13.72 2.63 6.37
N LEU A 79 -12.95 2.29 7.37
CA LEU A 79 -13.29 2.45 8.78
C LEU A 79 -12.41 3.53 9.41
N ILE A 80 -12.95 4.18 10.43
CA ILE A 80 -12.27 5.26 11.15
C ILE A 80 -12.18 4.87 12.62
N ILE A 81 -10.98 4.92 13.17
CA ILE A 81 -10.78 4.88 14.62
C ILE A 81 -10.57 6.31 15.10
N PRO A 82 -11.57 6.91 15.76
CA PRO A 82 -11.44 8.28 16.25
C PRO A 82 -10.45 8.33 17.41
N ASN A 83 -9.57 9.33 17.39
CA ASN A 83 -8.70 9.72 18.51
C ASN A 83 -7.76 8.62 19.05
N LEU A 84 -7.19 7.80 18.18
CA LEU A 84 -6.11 6.92 18.57
C LEU A 84 -4.87 7.78 18.89
N GLN A 85 -4.59 8.01 20.18
CA GLN A 85 -3.47 8.85 20.66
C GLN A 85 -3.43 10.27 20.03
N SER A 86 -4.58 10.91 19.85
CA SER A 86 -4.72 12.23 19.20
C SER A 86 -4.40 12.24 17.71
N VAL A 87 -4.42 11.09 17.05
CA VAL A 87 -4.20 10.92 15.61
C VAL A 87 -5.47 10.35 14.97
N GLY A 88 -5.83 10.86 13.82
CA GLY A 88 -6.89 10.28 12.99
C GLY A 88 -6.36 9.05 12.26
N VAL A 89 -7.00 7.91 12.44
CA VAL A 89 -6.64 6.68 11.73
C VAL A 89 -7.80 6.21 10.90
N ARG A 90 -7.58 6.12 9.59
CA ARG A 90 -8.50 5.49 8.63
C ARG A 90 -7.84 4.22 8.12
N PHE A 91 -8.63 3.18 7.92
CA PHE A 91 -8.10 1.95 7.36
C PHE A 91 -9.14 1.21 6.52
N ARG A 92 -8.64 0.33 5.66
CA ARG A 92 -9.44 -0.58 4.83
C ARG A 92 -8.75 -1.95 4.81
N VAL A 93 -9.56 -2.99 4.87
CA VAL A 93 -9.09 -4.39 4.79
C VAL A 93 -9.60 -5.00 3.51
N ILE A 94 -8.71 -5.51 2.69
CA ILE A 94 -9.03 -6.10 1.40
C ILE A 94 -8.43 -7.52 1.37
N PRO A 95 -9.20 -8.56 1.04
CA PRO A 95 -8.65 -9.88 0.80
C PRO A 95 -7.63 -9.87 -0.35
N GLU A 96 -6.51 -10.58 -0.21
CA GLU A 96 -5.45 -10.63 -1.24
C GLU A 96 -5.93 -11.29 -2.55
N ASP A 97 -6.96 -12.13 -2.51
CA ASP A 97 -7.61 -12.68 -3.69
C ASP A 97 -8.38 -11.64 -4.53
N SER A 98 -8.47 -10.39 -4.05
CA SER A 98 -9.07 -9.27 -4.78
C SER A 98 -8.10 -8.58 -5.75
N TYR A 99 -6.86 -9.02 -5.78
CA TYR A 99 -5.81 -8.59 -6.70
C TYR A 99 -5.47 -9.70 -7.69
N VAL A 100 -4.83 -9.35 -8.81
CA VAL A 100 -4.37 -10.35 -9.78
C VAL A 100 -3.09 -11.00 -9.26
N SER A 101 -3.12 -12.32 -9.08
CA SER A 101 -1.98 -13.06 -8.56
C SER A 101 -0.91 -13.32 -9.61
N LEU A 102 0.35 -12.97 -9.32
CA LEU A 102 1.49 -13.38 -10.15
C LEU A 102 1.70 -14.90 -10.11
N ASN A 103 1.33 -15.53 -8.99
CA ASN A 103 1.56 -16.95 -8.76
C ASN A 103 0.39 -17.85 -9.19
N GLY A 104 -0.82 -17.29 -9.36
CA GLY A 104 -2.03 -18.07 -9.67
C GLY A 104 -2.72 -17.68 -10.97
N ALA A 105 -2.74 -16.40 -11.35
CA ALA A 105 -3.55 -15.93 -12.47
C ALA A 105 -3.16 -16.57 -13.82
N GLU A 106 -4.13 -16.85 -14.66
CA GLU A 106 -3.94 -17.35 -16.01
C GLU A 106 -3.18 -16.33 -16.90
N LYS A 107 -2.48 -16.81 -17.94
CA LYS A 107 -1.73 -15.98 -18.88
C LYS A 107 -2.62 -14.92 -19.51
N GLU A 108 -3.81 -15.31 -19.92
CA GLU A 108 -4.81 -14.48 -20.57
C GLU A 108 -5.28 -13.33 -19.67
N THR A 109 -5.48 -13.62 -18.39
CA THR A 109 -5.83 -12.60 -17.37
C THR A 109 -4.72 -11.58 -17.19
N LEU A 110 -3.46 -12.03 -17.11
CA LEU A 110 -2.29 -11.16 -17.04
C LEU A 110 -2.13 -10.29 -18.29
N GLN A 111 -2.29 -10.88 -19.49
CA GLN A 111 -2.24 -10.16 -20.76
C GLN A 111 -3.29 -9.06 -20.82
N LEU A 112 -4.54 -9.39 -20.46
CA LEU A 112 -5.63 -8.43 -20.44
C LEU A 112 -5.38 -7.29 -19.47
N LEU A 113 -4.90 -7.62 -18.26
CA LEU A 113 -4.53 -6.62 -17.25
C LEU A 113 -3.47 -5.66 -17.78
N PHE A 114 -2.36 -6.19 -18.31
CA PHE A 114 -1.23 -5.37 -18.78
C PHE A 114 -1.62 -4.54 -20.00
N SER A 115 -2.35 -5.09 -20.95
CA SER A 115 -2.79 -4.35 -22.13
C SER A 115 -3.76 -3.23 -21.80
N THR A 116 -4.60 -3.40 -20.77
CA THR A 116 -5.62 -2.42 -20.39
C THR A 116 -5.10 -1.35 -19.44
N LEU A 117 -4.36 -1.75 -18.40
CA LEU A 117 -3.94 -0.84 -17.32
C LEU A 117 -2.49 -0.37 -17.43
N ALA A 118 -1.70 -0.96 -18.33
CA ALA A 118 -0.33 -0.55 -18.63
C ALA A 118 -0.11 -0.31 -20.14
N PRO A 119 -0.85 0.61 -20.78
CA PRO A 119 -0.81 0.79 -22.24
C PRO A 119 0.57 1.26 -22.75
N ALA A 120 1.44 1.76 -21.86
CA ALA A 120 2.82 2.13 -22.20
C ALA A 120 3.79 0.94 -22.23
N LEU A 121 3.31 -0.26 -21.92
CA LEU A 121 4.11 -1.48 -21.94
C LEU A 121 4.18 -2.02 -23.38
N ASP A 122 5.40 -2.07 -23.92
CA ASP A 122 5.63 -2.43 -25.33
C ASP A 122 5.24 -3.89 -25.65
N ARG A 123 5.41 -4.80 -24.67
CA ARG A 123 5.22 -6.26 -24.85
C ARG A 123 4.47 -6.90 -23.70
N PRO A 124 3.17 -6.64 -23.54
CA PRO A 124 2.34 -7.23 -22.47
C PRO A 124 2.31 -8.76 -22.53
N ASP A 125 2.29 -9.33 -23.73
CA ASP A 125 2.26 -10.79 -23.96
C ASP A 125 3.52 -11.46 -23.42
N LEU A 126 4.70 -10.88 -23.72
CA LEU A 126 5.98 -11.41 -23.26
C LEU A 126 6.07 -11.34 -21.73
N LEU A 127 5.58 -10.25 -21.13
CA LEU A 127 5.57 -10.13 -19.68
C LEU A 127 4.69 -11.21 -19.02
N ALA A 128 3.46 -11.39 -19.51
CA ALA A 128 2.56 -12.43 -19.02
C ALA A 128 3.16 -13.83 -19.19
N GLU A 129 3.78 -14.11 -20.35
CA GLU A 129 4.44 -15.39 -20.62
C GLU A 129 5.62 -15.62 -19.67
N THR A 130 6.47 -14.59 -19.46
CA THR A 130 7.61 -14.67 -18.54
C THR A 130 7.17 -14.94 -17.12
N ILE A 131 6.06 -14.31 -16.67
CA ILE A 131 5.51 -14.55 -15.35
C ILE A 131 5.08 -16.00 -15.18
N VAL A 132 4.33 -16.53 -16.14
CA VAL A 132 3.84 -17.91 -16.10
C VAL A 132 4.98 -18.92 -16.24
N ALA A 133 5.90 -18.72 -17.18
CA ALA A 133 7.06 -19.61 -17.39
C ALA A 133 7.93 -19.72 -16.14
N ARG A 134 8.22 -18.61 -15.47
CA ARG A 134 9.04 -18.62 -14.26
C ARG A 134 8.41 -19.44 -13.13
N ARG A 135 7.11 -19.28 -12.89
CA ARG A 135 6.41 -20.01 -11.81
C ARG A 135 6.16 -21.47 -12.12
N ALA A 136 6.01 -21.81 -13.41
CA ALA A 136 5.80 -23.18 -13.83
C ALA A 136 7.11 -23.99 -13.84
N GLY A 137 8.25 -23.31 -14.11
CA GLY A 137 9.50 -23.97 -14.40
C GLY A 137 9.46 -24.72 -15.73
N ASP A 138 10.53 -25.45 -16.04
CA ASP A 138 10.61 -26.35 -17.19
C ASP A 138 11.37 -27.61 -16.76
N GLU A 139 10.63 -28.65 -16.40
CA GLU A 139 11.21 -29.92 -15.97
C GLU A 139 12.06 -30.56 -17.07
N SER A 140 11.69 -30.35 -18.35
CA SER A 140 12.45 -30.91 -19.48
C SER A 140 13.80 -30.23 -19.69
N ALA A 141 13.93 -28.95 -19.32
CA ALA A 141 15.16 -28.19 -19.34
C ALA A 141 15.89 -28.19 -17.98
N GLY A 142 15.35 -28.87 -16.95
CA GLY A 142 15.90 -28.85 -15.60
C GLY A 142 15.78 -27.52 -14.88
N VAL A 143 14.85 -26.68 -15.30
CA VAL A 143 14.59 -25.37 -14.69
C VAL A 143 13.52 -25.53 -13.61
N ALA A 144 13.87 -25.29 -12.36
CA ALA A 144 12.94 -25.37 -11.25
C ALA A 144 11.90 -24.25 -11.31
N ALA A 145 10.66 -24.57 -10.89
CA ALA A 145 9.60 -23.58 -10.67
C ALA A 145 10.03 -22.61 -9.58
N VAL A 146 9.94 -21.30 -9.86
CA VAL A 146 10.31 -20.25 -8.90
C VAL A 146 9.13 -19.30 -8.74
N PRO A 147 8.45 -19.32 -7.60
CA PRO A 147 7.35 -18.40 -7.34
C PRO A 147 7.85 -16.94 -7.25
N TRP A 148 6.96 -16.03 -7.54
CA TRP A 148 7.18 -14.60 -7.32
C TRP A 148 7.03 -14.27 -5.83
N ASN A 149 8.03 -13.63 -5.24
CA ASN A 149 7.98 -13.23 -3.84
C ASN A 149 7.50 -11.79 -3.66
N SER A 150 7.59 -10.98 -4.71
CA SER A 150 7.15 -9.58 -4.70
C SER A 150 6.75 -9.13 -6.09
N VAL A 151 5.74 -8.26 -6.15
CA VAL A 151 5.34 -7.59 -7.41
C VAL A 151 6.47 -6.71 -7.96
N ASN A 152 7.34 -6.19 -7.09
CA ASN A 152 8.47 -5.37 -7.48
C ASN A 152 9.57 -6.15 -8.25
N GLU A 153 9.56 -7.47 -8.21
CA GLU A 153 10.48 -8.28 -9.02
C GLU A 153 10.24 -8.11 -10.53
N LEU A 154 9.06 -7.65 -10.92
CA LEU A 154 8.78 -7.30 -12.32
C LEU A 154 9.67 -6.15 -12.82
N LEU A 155 10.08 -5.24 -11.92
CA LEU A 155 10.97 -4.13 -12.23
C LEU A 155 12.42 -4.57 -12.50
N LEU A 156 12.76 -5.82 -12.18
CA LEU A 156 14.10 -6.39 -12.37
C LEU A 156 14.24 -7.09 -13.72
N LEU A 157 13.17 -7.18 -14.50
CA LEU A 157 13.21 -7.79 -15.83
C LEU A 157 13.80 -6.78 -16.84
N ASP A 158 14.86 -7.17 -17.54
CA ASP A 158 15.63 -6.29 -18.43
C ASP A 158 14.80 -5.64 -19.54
N PHE A 159 13.72 -6.29 -19.99
CA PHE A 159 12.84 -5.80 -21.04
C PHE A 159 11.65 -4.98 -20.53
N VAL A 160 11.53 -4.80 -19.21
CA VAL A 160 10.43 -4.05 -18.57
C VAL A 160 10.92 -2.66 -18.19
N ARG A 161 10.26 -1.66 -18.74
CA ARG A 161 10.49 -0.28 -18.30
C ARG A 161 9.71 -0.01 -17.01
N PRO A 162 10.39 0.46 -15.95
CA PRO A 162 9.73 0.72 -14.65
C PRO A 162 8.54 1.68 -14.74
N ASP A 163 8.65 2.74 -15.54
CA ASP A 163 7.60 3.75 -15.75
C ASP A 163 6.35 3.16 -16.44
N ALA A 164 6.53 2.16 -17.30
CA ALA A 164 5.44 1.52 -18.02
C ALA A 164 4.65 0.52 -17.14
N VAL A 165 5.31 -0.16 -16.20
CA VAL A 165 4.67 -1.18 -15.35
C VAL A 165 4.19 -0.61 -14.00
N GLN A 166 4.74 0.53 -13.56
CA GLN A 166 4.39 1.17 -12.28
C GLN A 166 2.87 1.32 -12.06
N PRO A 167 2.06 1.75 -13.05
CA PRO A 167 0.62 1.92 -12.87
C PRO A 167 -0.13 0.63 -12.51
N VAL A 168 0.40 -0.52 -12.92
CA VAL A 168 -0.27 -1.81 -12.72
C VAL A 168 0.16 -2.54 -11.45
N LEU A 169 1.29 -2.16 -10.84
CA LEU A 169 1.80 -2.85 -9.64
C LEU A 169 0.80 -2.87 -8.48
N GLY A 170 0.00 -1.82 -8.32
CA GLY A 170 -1.03 -1.73 -7.29
C GLY A 170 -2.18 -2.72 -7.45
N TRP A 171 -2.35 -3.31 -8.63
CA TRP A 171 -3.40 -4.29 -8.96
C TRP A 171 -2.93 -5.74 -8.84
N LEU A 172 -1.65 -5.94 -8.57
CA LEU A 172 -1.00 -7.23 -8.50
C LEU A 172 -0.74 -7.68 -7.07
N THR A 173 -0.64 -8.97 -6.89
CA THR A 173 -0.15 -9.58 -5.66
C THR A 173 0.80 -10.77 -5.97
N ALA A 174 1.79 -10.95 -5.13
CA ALA A 174 2.61 -12.15 -5.07
C ALA A 174 2.24 -13.05 -3.87
N ASP A 175 1.34 -12.57 -3.02
CA ASP A 175 0.99 -13.20 -1.74
C ASP A 175 -0.26 -14.11 -1.84
N SER A 176 -0.72 -14.40 -3.06
CA SER A 176 -1.87 -15.24 -3.35
C SER A 176 -1.55 -16.18 -4.51
N GLU A 177 -2.18 -17.36 -4.55
CA GLU A 177 -2.09 -18.36 -5.63
C GLU A 177 -3.44 -18.54 -6.36
N HIS A 178 -4.37 -17.61 -6.21
CA HIS A 178 -5.68 -17.68 -6.84
C HIS A 178 -5.58 -17.44 -8.35
N GLU A 179 -6.31 -18.25 -9.13
CA GLU A 179 -6.39 -18.09 -10.58
C GLU A 179 -7.19 -16.85 -11.00
N GLY A 180 -8.29 -16.58 -10.28
CA GLY A 180 -9.19 -15.47 -10.55
C GLY A 180 -9.15 -14.39 -9.48
N VAL A 181 -9.86 -13.30 -9.73
CA VAL A 181 -10.00 -12.18 -8.81
C VAL A 181 -11.32 -12.29 -8.05
N ASN A 182 -11.30 -11.99 -6.76
CA ASN A 182 -12.50 -11.91 -5.95
C ASN A 182 -13.32 -10.66 -6.34
N GLU A 183 -14.32 -10.90 -7.18
CA GLU A 183 -15.16 -9.84 -7.76
C GLU A 183 -15.84 -8.98 -6.70
N ARG A 184 -16.04 -9.48 -5.49
CA ARG A 184 -16.74 -8.76 -4.41
C ARG A 184 -15.92 -7.58 -3.86
N TYR A 185 -14.60 -7.73 -3.73
CA TYR A 185 -13.75 -6.74 -3.07
C TYR A 185 -12.71 -6.10 -4.00
N ALA A 186 -12.56 -6.61 -5.23
CA ALA A 186 -11.65 -6.04 -6.21
C ALA A 186 -12.07 -4.60 -6.58
N GLN A 187 -11.13 -3.75 -6.86
CA GLN A 187 -11.42 -2.35 -7.20
C GLN A 187 -12.21 -2.25 -8.53
N PRO A 188 -13.12 -1.27 -8.67
CA PRO A 188 -13.96 -1.12 -9.85
C PRO A 188 -13.18 -1.00 -11.16
N ALA A 189 -12.03 -0.31 -11.14
CA ALA A 189 -11.17 -0.18 -12.31
C ALA A 189 -10.60 -1.55 -12.75
N LEU A 190 -10.21 -2.41 -11.79
CA LEU A 190 -9.76 -3.76 -12.08
C LEU A 190 -10.87 -4.63 -12.67
N ILE A 191 -12.09 -4.53 -12.12
CA ILE A 191 -13.26 -5.25 -12.67
C ILE A 191 -13.57 -4.81 -14.09
N LYS A 192 -13.55 -3.50 -14.37
CA LYS A 192 -13.75 -2.97 -15.73
C LYS A 192 -12.67 -3.44 -16.70
N ALA A 193 -11.43 -3.55 -16.24
CA ALA A 193 -10.33 -4.03 -17.06
C ALA A 193 -10.42 -5.52 -17.38
N LEU A 194 -10.77 -6.36 -16.39
CA LEU A 194 -10.81 -7.81 -16.56
C LEU A 194 -12.14 -8.35 -17.11
N TYR A 195 -13.24 -7.64 -16.85
CA TYR A 195 -14.59 -8.10 -17.20
C TYR A 195 -15.39 -6.98 -17.90
N PRO A 196 -14.93 -6.44 -19.04
CA PRO A 196 -15.57 -5.28 -19.69
C PRO A 196 -17.07 -5.49 -19.94
N ASP A 197 -17.47 -6.69 -20.41
CA ASP A 197 -18.86 -7.02 -20.75
C ASP A 197 -19.76 -7.23 -19.52
N ARG A 198 -19.19 -7.53 -18.36
CA ARG A 198 -19.93 -7.87 -17.13
C ARG A 198 -19.70 -6.87 -16.00
N SER A 199 -18.82 -5.90 -16.18
CA SER A 199 -18.39 -4.99 -15.12
C SER A 199 -19.55 -4.26 -14.45
N GLU A 200 -20.50 -3.74 -15.24
CA GLU A 200 -21.66 -3.02 -14.70
C GLU A 200 -22.56 -3.92 -13.85
N SER A 201 -22.81 -5.16 -14.29
CA SER A 201 -23.61 -6.11 -13.54
C SER A 201 -22.94 -6.54 -12.23
N ILE A 202 -21.62 -6.75 -12.25
CA ILE A 202 -20.83 -7.08 -11.06
C ILE A 202 -20.87 -5.92 -10.05
N LEU A 203 -20.63 -4.69 -10.51
CA LEU A 203 -20.61 -3.51 -9.65
C LEU A 203 -22.01 -3.17 -9.10
N ALA A 204 -23.08 -3.32 -9.92
CA ALA A 204 -24.44 -3.14 -9.46
C ALA A 204 -24.82 -4.15 -8.36
N THR A 205 -24.42 -5.41 -8.50
CA THR A 205 -24.69 -6.45 -7.48
C THR A 205 -24.03 -6.13 -6.13
N ARG A 206 -22.87 -5.46 -6.13
CA ARG A 206 -22.21 -5.01 -4.89
C ARG A 206 -23.00 -3.91 -4.18
N GLY A 207 -23.53 -2.95 -4.93
CA GLY A 207 -24.35 -1.85 -4.39
C GLY A 207 -25.55 -2.37 -3.60
N PHE A 208 -26.27 -3.33 -4.16
CA PHE A 208 -27.41 -3.98 -3.50
C PHE A 208 -27.02 -4.73 -2.21
N GLN A 209 -25.80 -5.30 -2.13
CA GLN A 209 -25.35 -6.02 -0.94
C GLN A 209 -24.94 -5.07 0.19
N ASN A 210 -24.42 -3.90 -0.13
CA ASN A 210 -24.07 -2.89 0.89
C ASN A 210 -25.32 -2.22 1.49
N ASP A 211 -26.34 -1.99 0.69
CA ASP A 211 -27.64 -1.46 1.16
C ASP A 211 -28.43 -2.51 1.96
N SER A 212 -28.22 -3.79 1.68
CA SER A 212 -28.94 -4.92 2.28
C SER A 212 -28.31 -5.40 3.59
N ALA A 213 -27.14 -4.93 3.99
CA ALA A 213 -26.60 -5.15 5.33
C ALA A 213 -27.48 -4.51 6.42
N SER A 214 -28.44 -3.65 6.03
CA SER A 214 -29.51 -3.12 6.87
C SER A 214 -30.87 -3.83 6.71
N ALA A 215 -31.00 -4.80 5.79
CA ALA A 215 -32.24 -5.56 5.56
C ALA A 215 -31.91 -7.05 5.38
N GLN A 216 -32.31 -7.86 6.34
CA GLN A 216 -32.30 -9.34 6.25
C GLN A 216 -33.13 -9.79 5.05
N THR A 217 -32.49 -10.06 3.92
CA THR A 217 -33.14 -10.68 2.78
C THR A 217 -32.26 -11.83 2.27
N SER A 218 -32.86 -13.02 2.24
CA SER A 218 -32.29 -14.28 1.82
C SER A 218 -31.69 -14.19 0.41
N ILE A 219 -30.39 -14.34 0.29
CA ILE A 219 -29.62 -14.40 -0.95
C ILE A 219 -30.01 -15.68 -1.71
N PRO A 220 -30.35 -15.63 -3.01
CA PRO A 220 -30.51 -16.82 -3.82
C PRO A 220 -29.20 -17.62 -3.86
N LYS A 221 -29.23 -18.88 -3.48
CA LYS A 221 -28.08 -19.80 -3.43
C LYS A 221 -27.31 -20.00 -4.75
N SER A 222 -27.79 -19.45 -5.86
CA SER A 222 -27.21 -19.57 -7.20
C SER A 222 -26.16 -18.50 -7.56
N LEU A 223 -25.99 -17.47 -6.75
CA LEU A 223 -24.95 -16.44 -6.90
C LEU A 223 -24.03 -16.45 -5.67
N SER A 224 -23.49 -17.61 -5.33
CA SER A 224 -22.40 -17.66 -4.37
C SER A 224 -21.14 -17.10 -5.05
N LEU A 225 -20.92 -15.79 -4.95
CA LEU A 225 -19.62 -15.20 -5.09
C LEU A 225 -18.72 -16.02 -4.16
N ARG A 226 -17.68 -16.63 -4.72
CA ARG A 226 -16.78 -17.52 -4.00
C ARG A 226 -16.12 -16.70 -2.89
N GLY A 227 -16.64 -16.80 -1.68
CA GLY A 227 -16.03 -16.18 -0.50
C GLY A 227 -14.68 -16.83 -0.20
N PRO A 228 -13.77 -16.14 0.47
CA PRO A 228 -12.48 -16.70 0.86
C PRO A 228 -12.71 -18.02 1.61
N ARG A 229 -11.96 -19.07 1.21
CA ARG A 229 -11.95 -20.33 1.96
C ARG A 229 -11.31 -20.05 3.32
N ALA A 230 -12.00 -20.39 4.39
CA ALA A 230 -11.45 -20.39 5.73
C ALA A 230 -10.17 -21.27 5.73
N GLY A 231 -9.02 -20.70 6.07
CA GLY A 231 -7.79 -21.44 6.29
C GLY A 231 -6.51 -20.80 5.76
N ASP A 232 -6.57 -19.97 4.71
CA ASP A 232 -5.36 -19.37 4.14
C ASP A 232 -5.60 -17.95 3.60
N SER A 233 -6.55 -17.28 4.18
CA SER A 233 -6.95 -15.93 3.74
C SER A 233 -5.93 -14.91 4.17
N ARG A 234 -5.18 -14.40 3.20
CA ARG A 234 -4.32 -13.23 3.39
C ARG A 234 -5.11 -11.97 3.12
N PHE A 235 -4.83 -10.96 3.89
CA PHE A 235 -5.51 -9.66 3.80
C PHE A 235 -4.48 -8.55 3.66
N ARG A 236 -4.79 -7.59 2.81
CA ARG A 236 -4.08 -6.34 2.69
C ARG A 236 -4.77 -5.30 3.54
N VAL A 237 -4.08 -4.80 4.54
CA VAL A 237 -4.56 -3.77 5.44
C VAL A 237 -3.89 -2.46 5.04
N GLN A 238 -4.69 -1.53 4.55
CA GLN A 238 -4.29 -0.19 4.15
C GLN A 238 -4.66 0.78 5.25
N VAL A 239 -3.69 1.53 5.76
CA VAL A 239 -3.89 2.44 6.90
C VAL A 239 -3.39 3.83 6.53
N GLU A 240 -4.22 4.83 6.71
CA GLU A 240 -3.86 6.25 6.65
C GLU A 240 -3.84 6.81 8.06
N VAL A 241 -2.74 7.43 8.41
CA VAL A 241 -2.50 8.05 9.71
C VAL A 241 -2.33 9.54 9.49
N ASP A 242 -3.28 10.33 9.99
CA ASP A 242 -3.25 11.78 9.93
C ASP A 242 -2.79 12.35 11.28
N SER A 243 -1.59 12.88 11.30
CA SER A 243 -1.01 13.57 12.47
C SER A 243 -1.27 15.07 12.49
N GLY A 244 -2.14 15.59 11.60
CA GLY A 244 -2.42 17.01 11.42
C GLY A 244 -1.31 17.80 10.71
N ARG A 245 -0.12 17.23 10.58
CA ARG A 245 1.03 17.82 9.84
C ARG A 245 1.39 17.03 8.60
N LEU A 246 1.20 15.73 8.65
CA LEU A 246 1.56 14.81 7.58
C LEU A 246 0.59 13.64 7.59
N MET A 247 0.08 13.31 6.42
CA MET A 247 -0.66 12.07 6.18
C MET A 247 0.36 10.99 5.78
N ARG A 248 0.35 9.88 6.51
CA ARG A 248 1.15 8.70 6.18
C ARG A 248 0.23 7.57 5.75
N ARG A 249 0.65 6.89 4.69
CA ARG A 249 -0.01 5.70 4.16
C ARG A 249 0.89 4.49 4.40
N LEU A 250 0.35 3.50 5.08
CA LEU A 250 1.04 2.26 5.41
C LEU A 250 0.19 1.09 4.93
N GLU A 251 0.84 0.08 4.43
CA GLU A 251 0.18 -1.14 3.97
C GLU A 251 0.86 -2.35 4.59
N ALA A 252 0.07 -3.31 5.04
CA ALA A 252 0.56 -4.58 5.56
C ALA A 252 -0.23 -5.72 4.94
N THR A 253 0.44 -6.75 4.46
CA THR A 253 -0.17 -8.05 4.15
C THR A 253 -0.12 -8.91 5.39
N VAL A 254 -1.26 -9.41 5.83
CA VAL A 254 -1.43 -10.14 7.08
C VAL A 254 -2.25 -11.41 6.91
N THR A 255 -2.00 -12.37 7.78
CA THR A 255 -2.90 -13.50 8.03
C THR A 255 -3.43 -13.40 9.44
N PHE A 256 -4.72 -13.68 9.62
CA PHE A 256 -5.32 -13.83 10.93
C PHE A 256 -5.38 -15.32 11.27
N ASP A 257 -5.01 -15.67 12.50
CA ASP A 257 -4.90 -17.04 12.97
C ASP A 257 -5.71 -17.21 14.27
N GLY A 258 -6.97 -16.86 14.21
CA GLY A 258 -7.92 -17.01 15.30
C GLY A 258 -7.31 -16.69 16.67
N ALA A 259 -7.16 -17.70 17.53
CA ALA A 259 -6.64 -17.54 18.90
C ALA A 259 -5.20 -17.01 18.98
N ALA A 260 -4.38 -17.16 17.94
CA ALA A 260 -2.99 -16.67 17.89
C ALA A 260 -2.88 -15.19 17.50
N GLY A 261 -3.98 -14.57 17.07
CA GLY A 261 -4.03 -13.17 16.68
C GLY A 261 -3.74 -12.96 15.20
N TYR A 262 -2.65 -12.23 14.86
CA TYR A 262 -2.28 -11.98 13.47
C TYR A 262 -0.79 -12.20 13.24
N ARG A 263 -0.44 -12.49 11.99
CA ARG A 263 0.94 -12.55 11.52
C ARG A 263 1.10 -11.61 10.32
N VAL A 264 2.05 -10.70 10.39
CA VAL A 264 2.42 -9.85 9.26
C VAL A 264 3.32 -10.64 8.31
N VAL A 265 2.87 -10.79 7.08
CA VAL A 265 3.61 -11.43 5.99
C VAL A 265 4.54 -10.43 5.34
N ARG A 266 4.05 -9.20 5.12
CA ARG A 266 4.79 -8.12 4.46
C ARG A 266 4.40 -6.76 5.00
N TRP A 267 5.39 -5.89 5.12
CA TRP A 267 5.22 -4.46 5.37
C TRP A 267 5.56 -3.65 4.12
N ASN A 268 4.74 -2.66 3.81
CA ASN A 268 5.01 -1.66 2.78
C ASN A 268 4.79 -0.26 3.36
N GLU A 269 5.85 0.31 3.94
CA GLU A 269 5.79 1.60 4.65
C GLU A 269 6.13 2.79 3.75
N TYR A 270 6.77 2.56 2.59
CA TYR A 270 7.41 3.64 1.83
C TYR A 270 6.72 3.96 0.50
N ASN A 271 5.97 3.04 -0.07
CA ASN A 271 5.40 3.16 -1.42
C ASN A 271 3.92 2.80 -1.49
N ALA A 272 3.20 2.94 -0.37
CA ALA A 272 1.76 2.71 -0.40
C ALA A 272 1.08 3.77 -1.26
N SER A 273 0.64 3.38 -2.46
CA SER A 273 0.02 4.23 -3.48
C SER A 273 -1.48 4.01 -3.54
N PHE A 274 -2.14 3.94 -2.39
CA PHE A 274 -3.60 3.82 -2.33
C PHE A 274 -4.24 5.14 -1.87
N ASP A 275 -5.48 5.35 -2.24
CA ASP A 275 -6.32 6.43 -1.73
C ASP A 275 -7.58 5.83 -1.12
N LEU A 276 -7.83 6.13 0.17
CA LEU A 276 -9.03 5.67 0.86
C LEU A 276 -10.27 6.52 0.51
N ASP A 277 -10.09 7.69 -0.11
CA ASP A 277 -11.18 8.53 -0.58
C ASP A 277 -11.71 8.12 -1.97
N GLU A 278 -10.97 7.32 -2.74
CA GLU A 278 -11.50 6.70 -3.94
C GLU A 278 -12.64 5.76 -3.54
N ARG A 279 -13.86 6.22 -3.78
CA ARG A 279 -15.07 5.42 -3.55
C ARG A 279 -15.03 4.22 -4.49
N THR A 280 -14.97 3.05 -3.90
CA THR A 280 -15.13 1.75 -4.56
C THR A 280 -16.51 1.61 -5.19
#